data_2a55fa83fcf2bfcee93ae5bfdc87e7db
#
_entry.id   2a55fa83fcf2bfcee93ae5bfdc87e7db
#
_cell.length_a   1.000
_cell.length_b   1.000
_cell.length_c   1.000
_cell.angle_alpha   90.00
_cell.angle_beta   90.00
_cell.angle_gamma   90.00
#
_symmetry.space_group_name_H-M   'P 1'
#
loop_
_entity.id
_entity.type
_entity.pdbx_description
1 polymer ?
#
loop_
_entity_poly.entity_id
_entity_poly.type
_entity_poly.pdbx_seq_one_letter_code
_entity_poly.pdbx_strand_id
1 'polypeptide(L)'
;LVIRGEDSPGESEITSPLAMIVQGGIACVKLSCGVNMHVKGDLHTCVVHAQIDLYVEGEIVVCKLPGIRAFGNISCAGMRDSVVLRKGNVSFSGRIENCLIACDGDIIGLHDDSIIVEGAVQAGGSISLAEAGSADGASTELEIAISPFYRSYLMQLTREMVRLKEDPEPNAEQIVALQQVIKKGELELDDKLNSFLQRNPQDKKSIVIHRNVFPPISIRVLKHSYEIKTHQPGLEILEKE
;
A
#
# COMPACT_ATOMS: atom_id res chain seq x y z
N LEU A 1 -7.68 22.61 4.41
CA LEU A 1 -6.36 23.12 4.81
C LEU A 1 -5.44 23.15 3.60
N VAL A 2 -4.72 24.24 3.40
CA VAL A 2 -3.67 24.34 2.38
C VAL A 2 -2.34 24.59 3.08
N ILE A 3 -1.32 23.81 2.71
CA ILE A 3 0.03 23.87 3.26
C ILE A 3 0.98 24.12 2.09
N ARG A 4 2.00 24.94 2.28
CA ARG A 4 3.10 25.08 1.33
C ARG A 4 4.25 24.17 1.75
N GLY A 5 4.78 23.37 0.82
CA GLY A 5 5.84 22.40 1.12
C GLY A 5 7.14 23.05 1.62
N GLU A 6 7.41 24.30 1.20
CA GLU A 6 8.56 25.10 1.66
C GLU A 6 8.48 25.49 3.15
N ASP A 7 7.27 25.50 3.72
CA ASP A 7 7.01 25.79 5.13
C ASP A 7 7.16 24.55 6.04
N SER A 8 7.82 23.47 5.56
CA SER A 8 7.99 22.24 6.35
C SER A 8 8.81 22.50 7.61
N PRO A 9 8.20 22.53 8.81
CA PRO A 9 8.90 22.87 10.04
C PRO A 9 9.66 21.68 10.65
N GLY A 10 10.23 20.76 9.84
CA GLY A 10 10.92 19.55 10.31
C GLY A 10 10.06 18.73 11.27
N GLU A 11 10.24 17.47 11.45
CA GLU A 11 9.54 16.52 12.36
C GLU A 11 8.21 16.99 13.03
N SER A 12 7.36 17.71 12.29
CA SER A 12 6.11 18.24 12.81
C SER A 12 4.93 17.34 12.45
N GLU A 13 3.89 17.42 13.25
CA GLU A 13 2.61 16.78 12.97
C GLU A 13 1.56 17.82 12.56
N ILE A 14 0.97 17.61 11.38
CA ILE A 14 -0.07 18.48 10.84
C ILE A 14 -1.36 17.66 10.68
N THR A 15 -2.40 18.06 11.40
CA THR A 15 -3.67 17.37 11.38
C THR A 15 -4.79 18.31 10.92
N SER A 16 -5.71 17.81 10.09
CA SER A 16 -6.91 18.51 9.66
C SER A 16 -8.11 17.56 9.64
N PRO A 17 -9.25 17.93 10.22
CA PRO A 17 -10.48 17.15 10.08
C PRO A 17 -11.07 17.22 8.67
N LEU A 18 -10.63 18.18 7.87
CA LEU A 18 -11.07 18.42 6.47
C LEU A 18 -10.05 17.90 5.48
N ALA A 19 -10.34 18.07 4.19
CA ALA A 19 -9.38 17.81 3.12
C ALA A 19 -8.12 18.68 3.27
N MET A 20 -6.98 18.11 2.82
CA MET A 20 -5.68 18.76 2.87
C MET A 20 -5.08 18.87 1.48
N ILE A 21 -4.55 20.04 1.15
CA ILE A 21 -3.79 20.28 -0.08
C ILE A 21 -2.39 20.73 0.32
N VAL A 22 -1.38 20.00 -0.15
CA VAL A 22 0.03 20.38 0.00
C VAL A 22 0.49 20.94 -1.36
N GLN A 23 0.88 22.20 -1.37
CA GLN A 23 1.41 22.90 -2.55
C GLN A 23 2.91 22.62 -2.67
N GLY A 24 3.30 21.79 -3.64
CA GLY A 24 4.67 21.34 -3.83
C GLY A 24 4.98 20.05 -3.04
N GLY A 25 6.25 19.67 -3.00
CA GLY A 25 6.73 18.53 -2.22
C GLY A 25 6.84 18.84 -0.72
N ILE A 26 6.82 17.80 0.11
CA ILE A 26 6.97 17.94 1.56
C ILE A 26 7.81 16.80 2.13
N ALA A 27 8.60 17.09 3.17
CA ALA A 27 9.51 16.14 3.76
C ALA A 27 9.48 16.14 5.30
N CYS A 28 9.78 14.97 5.89
CA CYS A 28 9.97 14.77 7.33
C CYS A 28 8.81 15.21 8.20
N VAL A 29 7.56 15.04 7.74
CA VAL A 29 6.35 15.41 8.48
C VAL A 29 5.40 14.24 8.65
N LYS A 30 4.59 14.33 9.71
CA LYS A 30 3.42 13.48 9.89
C LYS A 30 2.16 14.25 9.48
N LEU A 31 1.47 13.77 8.46
CA LEU A 31 0.25 14.37 7.92
C LEU A 31 -0.96 13.49 8.23
N SER A 32 -2.03 14.09 8.76
CA SER A 32 -3.28 13.39 8.98
C SER A 32 -4.46 14.24 8.51
N CYS A 33 -5.36 13.68 7.71
CA CYS A 33 -6.58 14.38 7.32
C CYS A 33 -7.82 13.47 7.39
N GLY A 34 -8.96 14.11 7.71
CA GLY A 34 -10.24 13.44 7.87
C GLY A 34 -10.97 13.15 6.55
N VAL A 35 -10.46 13.62 5.42
CA VAL A 35 -11.06 13.43 4.08
C VAL A 35 -9.97 13.07 3.07
N ASN A 36 -9.90 13.74 1.95
CA ASN A 36 -8.89 13.55 0.91
C ASN A 36 -7.63 14.38 1.17
N MET A 37 -6.49 13.84 0.78
CA MET A 37 -5.23 14.57 0.73
C MET A 37 -4.73 14.65 -0.71
N HIS A 38 -4.33 15.86 -1.13
CA HIS A 38 -3.72 16.10 -2.42
C HIS A 38 -2.36 16.77 -2.23
N VAL A 39 -1.30 16.11 -2.67
CA VAL A 39 0.08 16.60 -2.64
C VAL A 39 0.51 16.90 -4.07
N LYS A 40 0.84 18.17 -4.36
CA LYS A 40 1.25 18.64 -5.69
C LYS A 40 2.76 18.50 -5.96
N GLY A 41 3.39 17.52 -5.37
CA GLY A 41 4.80 17.19 -5.51
C GLY A 41 5.11 15.89 -4.80
N ASP A 42 6.35 15.73 -4.33
CA ASP A 42 6.82 14.50 -3.71
C ASP A 42 6.50 14.45 -2.21
N LEU A 43 6.32 13.23 -1.71
CA LEU A 43 6.31 12.90 -0.28
C LEU A 43 7.64 12.24 0.08
N HIS A 44 8.47 12.86 0.90
CA HIS A 44 9.77 12.33 1.28
C HIS A 44 9.89 12.12 2.79
N THR A 45 10.14 10.90 3.23
CA THR A 45 10.32 10.55 4.65
C THR A 45 9.11 10.96 5.51
N CYS A 46 7.90 10.86 4.96
CA CYS A 46 6.65 11.25 5.61
C CYS A 46 5.90 10.06 6.21
N VAL A 47 5.10 10.35 7.24
CA VAL A 47 4.03 9.47 7.70
C VAL A 47 2.71 10.11 7.31
N VAL A 48 1.89 9.40 6.55
CA VAL A 48 0.63 9.95 6.04
C VAL A 48 -0.56 9.09 6.43
N HIS A 49 -1.60 9.75 6.91
CA HIS A 49 -2.87 9.12 7.20
C HIS A 49 -4.03 9.92 6.56
N ALA A 50 -4.60 9.39 5.49
CA ALA A 50 -5.80 9.93 4.84
C ALA A 50 -7.00 9.04 5.10
N GLN A 51 -8.13 9.63 5.55
CA GLN A 51 -9.33 8.85 5.84
C GLN A 51 -10.07 8.40 4.58
N ILE A 52 -9.85 9.08 3.45
CA ILE A 52 -10.43 8.69 2.16
C ILE A 52 -9.28 8.51 1.17
N ASP A 53 -9.10 9.38 0.19
CA ASP A 53 -8.13 9.21 -0.89
C ASP A 53 -6.85 10.03 -0.67
N LEU A 54 -5.75 9.53 -1.20
CA LEU A 54 -4.47 10.22 -1.28
C LEU A 54 -4.05 10.34 -2.74
N TYR A 55 -3.88 11.58 -3.21
CA TYR A 55 -3.37 11.91 -4.54
C TYR A 55 -2.01 12.58 -4.39
N VAL A 56 -0.97 11.99 -4.98
CA VAL A 56 0.39 12.53 -5.00
C VAL A 56 0.77 12.72 -6.47
N GLU A 57 0.94 13.97 -6.92
CA GLU A 57 1.33 14.24 -8.31
C GLU A 57 2.77 13.79 -8.61
N GLY A 58 3.62 13.72 -7.57
CA GLY A 58 4.99 13.23 -7.61
C GLY A 58 5.18 11.81 -7.08
N GLU A 59 6.35 11.56 -6.52
CA GLU A 59 6.75 10.27 -5.96
C GLU A 59 6.57 10.21 -4.43
N ILE A 60 6.39 8.99 -3.92
CA ILE A 60 6.41 8.66 -2.49
C ILE A 60 7.76 8.00 -2.19
N VAL A 61 8.62 8.68 -1.43
CA VAL A 61 10.03 8.30 -1.26
C VAL A 61 10.39 8.14 0.22
N VAL A 62 11.01 7.01 0.56
CA VAL A 62 11.54 6.70 1.91
C VAL A 62 10.49 6.83 3.03
N CYS A 63 9.22 6.60 2.74
CA CYS A 63 8.16 6.63 3.74
C CYS A 63 8.08 5.27 4.47
N LYS A 64 8.97 5.07 5.45
CA LYS A 64 9.11 3.83 6.24
C LYS A 64 7.96 3.69 7.26
N LEU A 65 7.90 2.57 7.96
CA LEU A 65 6.89 2.31 8.99
C LEU A 65 6.76 3.47 10.00
N PRO A 66 5.54 3.89 10.35
CA PRO A 66 4.24 3.33 10.01
C PRO A 66 3.77 3.62 8.58
N GLY A 67 4.50 4.43 7.79
CA GLY A 67 4.33 4.60 6.36
C GLY A 67 3.10 5.40 5.94
N ILE A 68 2.64 5.11 4.73
CA ILE A 68 1.47 5.74 4.13
C ILE A 68 0.24 4.87 4.38
N ARG A 69 -0.81 5.46 4.95
CA ARG A 69 -2.10 4.80 5.16
C ARG A 69 -3.22 5.61 4.53
N ALA A 70 -4.06 4.95 3.75
CA ALA A 70 -5.30 5.54 3.24
C ALA A 70 -6.43 4.51 3.26
N PHE A 71 -7.65 4.94 3.60
CA PHE A 71 -8.81 4.05 3.56
C PHE A 71 -9.52 4.05 2.20
N GLY A 72 -9.30 5.04 1.39
CA GLY A 72 -9.79 5.13 0.01
C GLY A 72 -8.73 4.77 -1.06
N ASN A 73 -8.56 5.48 -2.16
CA ASN A 73 -7.61 5.22 -3.24
C ASN A 73 -6.29 5.98 -3.09
N ILE A 74 -5.15 5.38 -3.51
CA ILE A 74 -3.87 6.08 -3.67
C ILE A 74 -3.58 6.20 -5.16
N SER A 75 -3.20 7.40 -5.60
CA SER A 75 -2.64 7.65 -6.92
C SER A 75 -1.32 8.40 -6.77
N CYS A 76 -0.27 7.98 -7.49
CA CYS A 76 1.03 8.64 -7.47
C CYS A 76 1.77 8.46 -8.81
N ALA A 77 2.83 9.24 -9.02
CA ALA A 77 3.73 9.02 -10.15
C ALA A 77 4.57 7.75 -9.96
N GLY A 78 5.12 7.56 -8.77
CA GLY A 78 5.92 6.39 -8.41
C GLY A 78 6.11 6.25 -6.91
N MET A 79 6.80 5.17 -6.51
CA MET A 79 7.13 4.92 -5.09
C MET A 79 8.51 4.31 -4.98
N ARG A 80 9.27 4.70 -3.95
CA ARG A 80 10.57 4.10 -3.66
C ARG A 80 10.80 3.97 -2.15
N ASP A 81 11.38 2.83 -1.73
CA ASP A 81 11.76 2.57 -0.34
C ASP A 81 10.64 2.81 0.68
N SER A 82 9.39 2.53 0.32
CA SER A 82 8.23 2.97 1.09
C SER A 82 7.32 1.83 1.52
N VAL A 83 6.56 2.09 2.59
CA VAL A 83 5.52 1.17 3.10
C VAL A 83 4.16 1.80 2.90
N VAL A 84 3.27 1.10 2.20
CA VAL A 84 1.94 1.58 1.85
C VAL A 84 0.89 0.58 2.27
N LEU A 85 -0.02 1.00 3.13
CA LEU A 85 -1.18 0.22 3.56
C LEU A 85 -2.46 0.91 3.16
N ARG A 86 -3.36 0.18 2.46
CA ARG A 86 -4.60 0.80 2.04
C ARG A 86 -5.75 -0.18 1.79
N LYS A 87 -6.98 0.36 1.93
CA LYS A 87 -8.21 -0.42 1.73
C LYS A 87 -8.69 -0.46 0.27
N GLY A 88 -8.49 0.61 -0.49
CA GLY A 88 -8.92 0.70 -1.90
C GLY A 88 -7.82 0.34 -2.92
N ASN A 89 -7.82 0.95 -4.14
CA ASN A 89 -6.87 0.64 -5.23
C ASN A 89 -5.58 1.46 -5.16
N VAL A 90 -4.46 0.97 -5.60
CA VAL A 90 -3.22 1.71 -5.87
C VAL A 90 -3.10 1.92 -7.37
N SER A 91 -2.99 3.15 -7.82
CA SER A 91 -2.66 3.48 -9.20
C SER A 91 -1.36 4.27 -9.27
N PHE A 92 -0.52 3.97 -10.25
CA PHE A 92 0.76 4.62 -10.45
C PHE A 92 1.10 4.72 -11.93
N SER A 93 1.90 5.69 -12.31
CA SER A 93 2.23 5.94 -13.72
C SER A 93 3.64 5.50 -14.13
N GLY A 94 4.61 5.50 -13.22
CA GLY A 94 6.01 5.17 -13.49
C GLY A 94 6.51 3.97 -12.71
N ARG A 95 7.47 4.15 -11.79
CA ARG A 95 8.20 3.07 -11.12
C ARG A 95 7.82 2.89 -9.65
N ILE A 96 7.60 1.66 -9.25
CA ILE A 96 7.56 1.24 -7.83
C ILE A 96 8.81 0.40 -7.56
N GLU A 97 9.64 0.82 -6.60
CA GLU A 97 10.92 0.20 -6.30
C GLU A 97 11.12 -0.01 -4.80
N ASN A 98 11.50 -1.22 -4.41
CA ASN A 98 11.80 -1.60 -3.02
C ASN A 98 10.69 -1.19 -2.04
N CYS A 99 9.43 -1.44 -2.40
CA CYS A 99 8.27 -1.08 -1.60
C CYS A 99 7.58 -2.29 -0.97
N LEU A 100 6.95 -2.06 0.18
CA LEU A 100 6.01 -2.99 0.78
C LEU A 100 4.60 -2.42 0.65
N ILE A 101 3.81 -2.99 -0.24
CA ILE A 101 2.44 -2.53 -0.52
C ILE A 101 1.45 -3.61 -0.14
N ALA A 102 0.45 -3.26 0.66
CA ALA A 102 -0.69 -4.12 0.95
C ALA A 102 -1.99 -3.33 0.74
N CYS A 103 -2.78 -3.72 -0.27
CA CYS A 103 -4.07 -3.10 -0.57
C CYS A 103 -5.18 -4.16 -0.72
N ASP A 104 -6.42 -3.81 -0.35
CA ASP A 104 -7.57 -4.70 -0.52
C ASP A 104 -8.22 -4.58 -1.92
N GLY A 105 -7.87 -3.53 -2.67
CA GLY A 105 -8.29 -3.30 -4.05
C GLY A 105 -7.27 -3.80 -5.09
N ASP A 106 -7.33 -3.20 -6.27
CA ASP A 106 -6.44 -3.48 -7.40
C ASP A 106 -5.15 -2.65 -7.33
N ILE A 107 -4.10 -3.16 -7.97
CA ILE A 107 -2.86 -2.43 -8.24
C ILE A 107 -2.75 -2.24 -9.75
N ILE A 108 -2.73 -0.97 -10.19
CA ILE A 108 -2.88 -0.62 -11.59
C ILE A 108 -1.74 0.31 -12.01
N GLY A 109 -0.89 -0.18 -12.90
CA GLY A 109 0.04 0.65 -13.67
C GLY A 109 -0.70 1.32 -14.82
N LEU A 110 -0.71 2.65 -14.83
CA LEU A 110 -1.53 3.46 -15.76
C LEU A 110 -0.91 3.66 -17.13
N HIS A 111 0.41 3.49 -17.26
CA HIS A 111 1.17 3.77 -18.46
C HIS A 111 2.02 2.58 -18.91
N ASP A 112 2.48 2.62 -20.16
CA ASP A 112 3.31 1.59 -20.78
C ASP A 112 4.73 1.48 -20.17
N ASP A 113 5.13 2.40 -19.32
CA ASP A 113 6.38 2.41 -18.56
C ASP A 113 6.19 2.07 -17.07
N SER A 114 4.96 1.73 -16.68
CA SER A 114 4.68 1.29 -15.30
C SER A 114 5.42 0.00 -14.96
N ILE A 115 6.28 0.05 -13.95
CA ILE A 115 7.10 -1.08 -13.54
C ILE A 115 7.12 -1.27 -12.04
N ILE A 116 7.10 -2.53 -11.58
CA ILE A 116 7.36 -2.88 -10.18
C ILE A 116 8.67 -3.66 -10.11
N VAL A 117 9.61 -3.16 -9.29
CA VAL A 117 10.94 -3.73 -9.09
C VAL A 117 11.24 -3.82 -7.61
N GLU A 118 11.70 -4.96 -7.17
CA GLU A 118 12.00 -5.23 -5.75
C GLU A 118 10.83 -5.10 -4.79
N GLY A 119 11.00 -5.66 -3.60
CA GLY A 119 10.01 -5.59 -2.53
C GLY A 119 8.84 -6.56 -2.70
N ALA A 120 7.78 -6.34 -1.93
CA ALA A 120 6.60 -7.20 -1.89
C ALA A 120 5.32 -6.39 -2.08
N VAL A 121 4.53 -6.78 -3.05
CA VAL A 121 3.30 -6.09 -3.45
C VAL A 121 2.12 -7.06 -3.36
N GLN A 122 1.17 -6.76 -2.47
CA GLN A 122 0.02 -7.60 -2.19
C GLN A 122 -1.29 -6.87 -2.53
N ALA A 123 -2.11 -7.48 -3.38
CA ALA A 123 -3.43 -6.98 -3.76
C ALA A 123 -4.55 -7.92 -3.28
N GLY A 124 -5.64 -7.33 -2.82
CA GLY A 124 -6.90 -8.04 -2.60
C GLY A 124 -7.71 -8.23 -3.88
N GLY A 125 -7.49 -7.37 -4.87
CA GLY A 125 -8.02 -7.42 -6.24
C GLY A 125 -7.02 -8.04 -7.22
N SER A 126 -6.93 -7.47 -8.41
CA SER A 126 -5.99 -7.86 -9.46
C SER A 126 -4.76 -6.93 -9.51
N ILE A 127 -3.69 -7.40 -10.15
CA ILE A 127 -2.49 -6.62 -10.41
C ILE A 127 -2.33 -6.51 -11.94
N SER A 128 -2.24 -5.29 -12.47
CA SER A 128 -2.03 -5.03 -13.89
C SER A 128 -0.96 -3.95 -14.07
N LEU A 129 0.10 -4.24 -14.80
CA LEU A 129 1.23 -3.34 -15.03
C LEU A 129 1.95 -3.67 -16.35
N ALA A 130 2.78 -2.75 -16.84
CA ALA A 130 3.52 -2.97 -18.06
C ALA A 130 4.68 -3.95 -17.86
N GLU A 131 5.50 -3.76 -16.82
CA GLU A 131 6.70 -4.55 -16.59
C GLU A 131 6.88 -4.93 -15.11
N ALA A 132 7.53 -6.06 -14.85
CA ALA A 132 7.89 -6.48 -13.50
C ALA A 132 9.32 -7.03 -13.44
N GLY A 133 9.99 -6.78 -12.30
CA GLY A 133 11.36 -7.22 -12.04
C GLY A 133 12.42 -6.30 -12.61
N SER A 134 13.69 -6.70 -12.47
CA SER A 134 14.85 -5.94 -12.93
C SER A 134 15.88 -6.85 -13.56
N ALA A 135 16.55 -6.37 -14.61
CA ALA A 135 17.71 -7.05 -15.21
C ALA A 135 18.88 -7.22 -14.21
N ASP A 136 18.94 -6.43 -13.17
CA ASP A 136 19.98 -6.50 -12.12
C ASP A 136 19.75 -7.67 -11.14
N GLY A 137 18.68 -8.44 -11.30
CA GLY A 137 18.40 -9.66 -10.53
C GLY A 137 17.84 -9.42 -9.12
N ALA A 138 17.33 -8.25 -8.83
CA ALA A 138 16.63 -7.96 -7.59
C ALA A 138 15.27 -8.70 -7.51
N SER A 139 14.98 -9.32 -6.37
CA SER A 139 13.78 -10.13 -6.18
C SER A 139 12.52 -9.29 -6.06
N THR A 140 11.51 -9.60 -6.86
CA THR A 140 10.19 -8.96 -6.83
C THR A 140 9.13 -9.98 -6.44
N GLU A 141 8.28 -9.64 -5.48
CA GLU A 141 7.17 -10.49 -5.02
C GLU A 141 5.83 -9.84 -5.36
N LEU A 142 4.99 -10.55 -6.13
CA LEU A 142 3.63 -10.15 -6.48
C LEU A 142 2.63 -11.16 -5.91
N GLU A 143 1.70 -10.70 -5.09
CA GLU A 143 0.73 -11.59 -4.45
C GLU A 143 -0.71 -11.09 -4.58
N ILE A 144 -1.62 -11.98 -4.95
CA ILE A 144 -3.05 -11.81 -4.72
C ILE A 144 -3.41 -12.58 -3.45
N ALA A 145 -3.90 -11.84 -2.45
CA ALA A 145 -4.25 -12.39 -1.15
C ALA A 145 -5.65 -11.94 -0.71
N ILE A 146 -6.20 -12.61 0.28
CA ILE A 146 -7.47 -12.19 0.89
C ILE A 146 -7.16 -11.09 1.91
N SER A 147 -7.68 -9.89 1.63
CA SER A 147 -7.62 -8.73 2.51
C SER A 147 -6.21 -8.40 3.07
N PRO A 148 -5.21 -8.18 2.19
CA PRO A 148 -3.83 -7.92 2.64
C PRO A 148 -3.72 -6.63 3.47
N PHE A 149 -4.56 -5.63 3.20
CA PHE A 149 -4.62 -4.40 4.01
C PHE A 149 -4.95 -4.71 5.47
N TYR A 150 -6.08 -5.36 5.74
CA TYR A 150 -6.48 -5.63 7.12
C TYR A 150 -5.49 -6.54 7.84
N ARG A 151 -4.96 -7.55 7.17
CA ARG A 151 -3.93 -8.44 7.74
C ARG A 151 -2.69 -7.66 8.16
N SER A 152 -2.16 -6.82 7.28
CA SER A 152 -0.98 -6.00 7.57
C SER A 152 -1.26 -4.90 8.61
N TYR A 153 -2.43 -4.28 8.52
CA TYR A 153 -2.87 -3.25 9.46
C TYR A 153 -3.02 -3.79 10.88
N LEU A 154 -3.73 -4.91 11.05
CA LEU A 154 -3.91 -5.56 12.35
C LEU A 154 -2.57 -6.02 12.94
N MET A 155 -1.68 -6.55 12.11
CA MET A 155 -0.34 -6.94 12.55
C MET A 155 0.47 -5.75 13.08
N GLN A 156 0.39 -4.58 12.42
CA GLN A 156 1.05 -3.36 12.91
C GLN A 156 0.45 -2.88 14.23
N LEU A 157 -0.89 -2.82 14.35
CA LEU A 157 -1.56 -2.43 15.59
C LEU A 157 -1.24 -3.38 16.75
N THR A 158 -1.19 -4.68 16.47
CA THR A 158 -0.85 -5.68 17.49
C THR A 158 0.59 -5.50 17.98
N ARG A 159 1.54 -5.23 17.08
CA ARG A 159 2.94 -4.93 17.46
C ARG A 159 3.03 -3.68 18.32
N GLU A 160 2.31 -2.62 17.95
CA GLU A 160 2.26 -1.38 18.74
C GLU A 160 1.64 -1.63 20.12
N MET A 161 0.54 -2.38 20.21
CA MET A 161 -0.06 -2.76 21.48
C MET A 161 0.89 -3.55 22.37
N VAL A 162 1.66 -4.49 21.80
CA VAL A 162 2.68 -5.23 22.55
C VAL A 162 3.74 -4.30 23.12
N ARG A 163 4.23 -3.36 22.31
CA ARG A 163 5.20 -2.34 22.74
C ARG A 163 4.67 -1.47 23.90
N LEU A 164 3.43 -1.00 23.80
CA LEU A 164 2.82 -0.18 24.87
C LEU A 164 2.58 -0.97 26.17
N LYS A 165 2.42 -2.29 26.07
CA LYS A 165 2.28 -3.16 27.25
C LYS A 165 3.59 -3.41 28.02
N GLU A 166 4.75 -3.01 27.48
CA GLU A 166 6.01 -3.03 28.21
C GLU A 166 6.03 -2.01 29.36
N ASP A 167 5.29 -0.88 29.21
CA ASP A 167 5.05 0.09 30.27
C ASP A 167 3.55 0.48 30.28
N PRO A 168 2.69 -0.29 30.97
CA PRO A 168 1.24 -0.17 30.82
C PRO A 168 0.63 1.02 31.55
N GLU A 169 1.21 1.50 32.65
CA GLU A 169 0.59 2.56 33.46
C GLU A 169 0.38 3.87 32.69
N PRO A 170 1.41 4.47 32.02
CA PRO A 170 1.22 5.68 31.24
C PRO A 170 0.44 5.47 29.94
N ASN A 171 0.32 4.21 29.47
CA ASN A 171 -0.25 3.86 28.17
C ASN A 171 -1.64 3.20 28.25
N ALA A 172 -2.26 3.12 29.43
CA ALA A 172 -3.49 2.36 29.65
C ALA A 172 -4.63 2.77 28.71
N GLU A 173 -4.88 4.06 28.50
CA GLU A 173 -5.94 4.56 27.62
C GLU A 173 -5.65 4.19 26.15
N GLN A 174 -4.38 4.30 25.71
CA GLN A 174 -3.97 3.96 24.36
C GLN A 174 -4.10 2.46 24.11
N ILE A 175 -3.75 1.62 25.07
CA ILE A 175 -3.91 0.16 24.99
C ILE A 175 -5.39 -0.20 24.82
N VAL A 176 -6.29 0.40 25.59
CA VAL A 176 -7.74 0.15 25.48
C VAL A 176 -8.26 0.60 24.10
N ALA A 177 -7.87 1.78 23.65
CA ALA A 177 -8.27 2.27 22.33
C ALA A 177 -7.78 1.34 21.20
N LEU A 178 -6.51 0.90 21.23
CA LEU A 178 -5.96 -0.05 20.26
C LEU A 178 -6.67 -1.40 20.28
N GLN A 179 -7.01 -1.93 21.46
CA GLN A 179 -7.77 -3.17 21.55
C GLN A 179 -9.14 -3.08 20.87
N GLN A 180 -9.83 -1.95 21.00
CA GLN A 180 -11.11 -1.74 20.31
C GLN A 180 -10.95 -1.68 18.80
N VAL A 181 -9.92 -0.98 18.32
CA VAL A 181 -9.63 -0.88 16.88
C VAL A 181 -9.24 -2.25 16.31
N ILE A 182 -8.39 -3.03 17.00
CA ILE A 182 -8.00 -4.39 16.59
C ILE A 182 -9.25 -5.27 16.50
N LYS A 183 -10.08 -5.30 17.54
CA LYS A 183 -11.30 -6.12 17.55
C LYS A 183 -12.25 -5.77 16.41
N LYS A 184 -12.43 -4.46 16.11
CA LYS A 184 -13.22 -4.02 14.96
C LYS A 184 -12.62 -4.49 13.63
N GLY A 185 -11.30 -4.37 13.48
CA GLY A 185 -10.59 -4.81 12.28
C GLY A 185 -10.65 -6.32 12.06
N GLU A 186 -10.62 -7.12 13.14
CA GLU A 186 -10.82 -8.57 13.07
C GLU A 186 -12.20 -8.94 12.53
N LEU A 187 -13.26 -8.26 13.01
CA LEU A 187 -14.62 -8.46 12.49
C LEU A 187 -14.71 -8.09 11.00
N GLU A 188 -14.12 -6.97 10.59
CA GLU A 188 -14.10 -6.58 9.18
C GLU A 188 -13.29 -7.58 8.31
N LEU A 189 -12.23 -8.18 8.85
CA LEU A 189 -11.48 -9.23 8.16
C LEU A 189 -12.33 -10.50 7.99
N ASP A 190 -13.05 -10.92 9.02
CA ASP A 190 -13.95 -12.08 8.95
C ASP A 190 -15.07 -11.86 7.93
N ASP A 191 -15.66 -10.66 7.86
CA ASP A 191 -16.64 -10.30 6.84
C ASP A 191 -16.05 -10.36 5.43
N LYS A 192 -14.80 -9.94 5.25
CA LYS A 192 -14.08 -10.05 3.97
C LYS A 192 -13.82 -11.50 3.57
N LEU A 193 -13.42 -12.34 4.52
CA LEU A 193 -13.24 -13.77 4.29
C LEU A 193 -14.55 -14.44 3.88
N ASN A 194 -15.65 -14.14 4.59
CA ASN A 194 -16.97 -14.66 4.27
C ASN A 194 -17.45 -14.21 2.89
N SER A 195 -17.25 -12.92 2.55
CA SER A 195 -17.60 -12.38 1.24
C SER A 195 -16.79 -13.04 0.12
N PHE A 196 -15.51 -13.31 0.37
CA PHE A 196 -14.66 -14.02 -0.57
C PHE A 196 -15.15 -15.45 -0.85
N LEU A 197 -15.57 -16.17 0.20
CA LEU A 197 -16.10 -17.54 0.06
C LEU A 197 -17.44 -17.59 -0.67
N GLN A 198 -18.23 -16.51 -0.60
CA GLN A 198 -19.56 -16.40 -1.22
C GLN A 198 -19.54 -15.72 -2.60
N ARG A 199 -18.38 -15.28 -3.08
CA ARG A 199 -18.27 -14.57 -4.37
C ARG A 199 -18.67 -15.46 -5.56
N ASN A 200 -19.02 -14.81 -6.66
CA ASN A 200 -19.25 -15.50 -7.92
C ASN A 200 -17.93 -16.13 -8.43
N PRO A 201 -17.91 -17.43 -8.77
CA PRO A 201 -16.72 -18.08 -9.37
C PRO A 201 -16.23 -17.45 -10.66
N GLN A 202 -17.05 -16.61 -11.31
CA GLN A 202 -16.66 -15.85 -12.51
C GLN A 202 -15.78 -14.62 -12.20
N ASP A 203 -15.80 -14.12 -10.94
CA ASP A 203 -14.99 -12.96 -10.52
C ASP A 203 -13.57 -13.41 -10.18
N LYS A 204 -12.86 -13.95 -11.20
CA LYS A 204 -11.48 -14.40 -11.06
C LYS A 204 -10.53 -13.22 -11.03
N LYS A 205 -9.60 -13.25 -10.08
CA LYS A 205 -8.52 -12.27 -9.97
C LYS A 205 -7.34 -12.70 -10.82
N SER A 206 -6.56 -11.72 -11.28
CA SER A 206 -5.42 -11.97 -12.18
C SER A 206 -4.21 -11.11 -11.85
N ILE A 207 -3.04 -11.62 -12.19
CA ILE A 207 -1.81 -10.83 -12.32
C ILE A 207 -1.49 -10.78 -13.80
N VAL A 208 -1.49 -9.58 -14.37
CA VAL A 208 -1.22 -9.34 -15.80
C VAL A 208 -0.03 -8.39 -15.93
N ILE A 209 1.01 -8.85 -16.59
CA ILE A 209 2.19 -8.07 -16.96
C ILE A 209 2.24 -8.01 -18.47
N HIS A 210 2.05 -6.82 -19.04
CA HIS A 210 1.75 -6.67 -20.47
C HIS A 210 2.98 -6.76 -21.38
N ARG A 211 4.20 -6.43 -20.88
CA ARG A 211 5.40 -6.30 -21.75
C ARG A 211 6.53 -7.22 -21.36
N ASN A 212 7.22 -6.96 -20.26
CA ASN A 212 8.41 -7.68 -19.86
C ASN A 212 8.38 -8.17 -18.43
N VAL A 213 8.86 -9.39 -18.23
CA VAL A 213 9.04 -10.01 -16.92
C VAL A 213 10.52 -10.34 -16.75
N PHE A 214 11.20 -9.62 -15.85
CA PHE A 214 12.64 -9.80 -15.57
C PHE A 214 12.82 -10.60 -14.27
N PRO A 215 13.44 -11.79 -14.33
CA PRO A 215 13.62 -12.62 -13.14
C PRO A 215 14.67 -12.05 -12.16
N PRO A 216 14.66 -12.46 -10.88
CA PRO A 216 13.72 -13.41 -10.28
C PRO A 216 12.41 -12.76 -9.80
N ILE A 217 11.28 -13.36 -10.14
CA ILE A 217 9.96 -12.92 -9.65
C ILE A 217 9.26 -14.11 -8.99
N SER A 218 8.78 -13.88 -7.75
CA SER A 218 7.87 -14.77 -7.05
C SER A 218 6.44 -14.25 -7.20
N ILE A 219 5.56 -15.09 -7.72
CA ILE A 219 4.15 -14.75 -7.90
C ILE A 219 3.32 -15.71 -7.07
N ARG A 220 2.42 -15.16 -6.25
CA ARG A 220 1.46 -15.95 -5.50
C ARG A 220 0.03 -15.50 -5.83
N VAL A 221 -0.81 -16.46 -6.20
CA VAL A 221 -2.25 -16.23 -6.37
C VAL A 221 -2.96 -17.14 -5.38
N LEU A 222 -3.38 -16.58 -4.25
CA LEU A 222 -3.98 -17.28 -3.12
C LEU A 222 -3.06 -18.42 -2.59
N LYS A 223 -3.44 -19.69 -2.86
CA LYS A 223 -2.68 -20.88 -2.45
C LYS A 223 -1.64 -21.36 -3.46
N HIS A 224 -1.61 -20.79 -4.67
CA HIS A 224 -0.72 -21.20 -5.75
C HIS A 224 0.48 -20.26 -5.86
N SER A 225 1.67 -20.81 -5.94
CA SER A 225 2.93 -20.07 -6.09
C SER A 225 3.63 -20.44 -7.39
N TYR A 226 4.25 -19.43 -8.01
CA TYR A 226 4.96 -19.53 -9.28
C TYR A 226 6.27 -18.77 -9.15
N GLU A 227 7.36 -19.40 -9.63
CA GLU A 227 8.69 -18.79 -9.69
C GLU A 227 9.07 -18.53 -11.13
N ILE A 228 9.29 -17.28 -11.50
CA ILE A 228 9.75 -16.89 -12.82
C ILE A 228 11.29 -16.76 -12.79
N LYS A 229 11.97 -17.65 -13.47
CA LYS A 229 13.45 -17.78 -13.47
C LYS A 229 14.10 -17.33 -14.77
N THR A 230 13.32 -17.07 -15.81
CA THR A 230 13.79 -16.63 -17.11
C THR A 230 13.01 -15.43 -17.59
N HIS A 231 13.66 -14.53 -18.31
CA HIS A 231 12.98 -13.40 -18.95
C HIS A 231 11.92 -13.91 -19.94
N GLN A 232 10.77 -13.25 -19.94
CA GLN A 232 9.69 -13.55 -20.89
C GLN A 232 8.89 -12.30 -21.27
N PRO A 233 8.32 -12.25 -22.49
CA PRO A 233 7.49 -11.16 -22.95
C PRO A 233 6.07 -11.35 -22.42
N GLY A 234 5.70 -10.55 -21.44
CA GLY A 234 4.37 -10.58 -20.85
C GLY A 234 4.05 -11.84 -20.05
N LEU A 235 3.05 -11.75 -19.21
CA LEU A 235 2.57 -12.84 -18.37
C LEU A 235 1.12 -12.57 -17.92
N GLU A 236 0.29 -13.60 -17.98
CA GLU A 236 -1.03 -13.58 -17.36
C GLU A 236 -1.21 -14.83 -16.50
N ILE A 237 -1.48 -14.61 -15.22
CA ILE A 237 -1.82 -15.67 -14.27
C ILE A 237 -3.20 -15.40 -13.73
N LEU A 238 -4.11 -16.32 -13.99
CA LEU A 238 -5.47 -16.30 -13.49
C LEU A 238 -5.58 -17.12 -12.21
N GLU A 239 -6.48 -16.72 -11.33
CA GLU A 239 -6.88 -17.51 -10.18
C GLU A 239 -7.44 -18.85 -10.65
N LYS A 240 -6.93 -19.95 -10.08
CA LYS A 240 -7.44 -21.31 -10.29
C LYS A 240 -8.40 -21.69 -9.17
N GLU A 241 -9.37 -22.54 -9.52
CA GLU A 241 -10.34 -23.14 -8.59
C GLU A 241 -9.68 -24.02 -7.52
#